data_578545745c00c44fceb468a1540cca2e
#
_entry.id   578545745c00c44fceb468a1540cca2e
#
_cell.length_a   1.000
_cell.length_b   1.000
_cell.length_c   1.000
_cell.angle_alpha   90.00
_cell.angle_beta   90.00
_cell.angle_gamma   90.00
#
_symmetry.space_group_name_H-M   'P 1'
#
loop_
_entity.id
_entity.type
_entity.pdbx_description
1 polymer ?
#
loop_
_entity_poly.entity_id
_entity_poly.type
_entity_poly.pdbx_seq_one_letter_code
_entity_poly.pdbx_strand_id
1 'polypeptide(L)'
;STQYPASNKANFHPTIAPWHALAIAAHYQRDNASSHLDTLFTISDQLIDLQSDPEFPGRFFTDKGPNFGNPNVVRDALSTLTLMASLDIATDLGDRKRQKRYRKAIWLALDNLRSLQYDHGVVTSFDQPMKAVGALRFRHNDEMIRLDGVVFGAEVFERAAILIQNGRL
;
A
#
# COMPACT_ATOMS: atom_id res chain seq x y z
N SER A 1 24.58 -14.44 -5.96
CA SER A 1 23.23 -13.93 -5.67
C SER A 1 23.36 -12.56 -5.03
N THR A 2 23.06 -11.52 -5.77
CA THR A 2 22.95 -10.17 -5.25
C THR A 2 21.72 -10.13 -4.34
N GLN A 3 21.93 -10.27 -3.02
CA GLN A 3 20.88 -9.98 -2.06
C GLN A 3 20.52 -8.52 -2.19
N TYR A 4 19.29 -8.25 -2.58
CA TYR A 4 18.81 -6.87 -2.67
C TYR A 4 18.79 -6.27 -1.24
N PRO A 5 19.42 -5.11 -1.01
CA PRO A 5 19.56 -4.55 0.35
C PRO A 5 18.24 -4.34 1.07
N ALA A 6 17.14 -4.09 0.33
CA ALA A 6 15.81 -3.87 0.90
C ALA A 6 15.17 -5.12 1.53
N SER A 7 15.70 -6.32 1.28
CA SER A 7 15.21 -7.57 1.89
C SER A 7 15.83 -7.86 3.27
N ASN A 8 16.83 -7.09 3.67
CA ASN A 8 17.47 -7.22 4.98
C ASN A 8 16.85 -6.25 5.98
N LYS A 9 16.46 -6.73 7.17
CA LYS A 9 15.91 -5.88 8.25
C LYS A 9 16.76 -4.63 8.52
N ALA A 10 18.09 -4.73 8.39
CA ALA A 10 19.02 -3.63 8.60
C ALA A 10 18.98 -2.56 7.48
N ASN A 11 18.53 -2.92 6.27
CA ASN A 11 18.56 -2.06 5.09
C ASN A 11 17.17 -1.88 4.45
N PHE A 12 16.10 -2.29 5.14
CA PHE A 12 14.75 -2.12 4.66
C PHE A 12 14.43 -0.63 4.49
N HIS A 13 14.12 -0.23 3.26
CA HIS A 13 13.71 1.14 2.97
C HIS A 13 12.29 1.12 2.39
N PRO A 14 11.29 1.61 3.13
CA PRO A 14 9.89 1.46 2.80
C PRO A 14 9.45 2.20 1.54
N THR A 15 10.23 3.12 1.01
CA THR A 15 9.95 3.79 -0.27
C THR A 15 10.41 2.95 -1.47
N ILE A 16 11.43 2.12 -1.29
CA ILE A 16 12.03 1.32 -2.38
C ILE A 16 11.53 -0.11 -2.35
N ALA A 17 11.37 -0.68 -1.17
CA ALA A 17 10.95 -2.07 -0.98
C ALA A 17 9.63 -2.43 -1.70
N PRO A 18 8.58 -1.59 -1.71
CA PRO A 18 7.36 -1.86 -2.48
C PRO A 18 7.60 -2.07 -3.97
N TRP A 19 8.45 -1.28 -4.60
CA TRP A 19 8.77 -1.43 -6.02
C TRP A 19 9.45 -2.76 -6.32
N HIS A 20 10.37 -3.18 -5.47
CA HIS A 20 11.03 -4.49 -5.60
C HIS A 20 10.02 -5.62 -5.42
N ALA A 21 9.15 -5.53 -4.43
CA ALA A 21 8.10 -6.53 -4.19
C ALA A 21 7.11 -6.63 -5.37
N LEU A 22 6.67 -5.49 -5.91
CA LEU A 22 5.78 -5.46 -7.08
C LEU A 22 6.45 -6.07 -8.32
N ALA A 23 7.75 -5.83 -8.53
CA ALA A 23 8.50 -6.46 -9.61
C ALA A 23 8.58 -7.98 -9.45
N ILE A 24 8.80 -8.49 -8.22
CA ILE A 24 8.77 -9.94 -7.93
C ILE A 24 7.38 -10.51 -8.20
N ALA A 25 6.33 -9.83 -7.75
CA ALA A 25 4.96 -10.27 -7.97
C ALA A 25 4.61 -10.33 -9.47
N ALA A 26 4.98 -9.32 -10.25
CA ALA A 26 4.80 -9.30 -11.68
C ALA A 26 5.56 -10.42 -12.40
N HIS A 27 6.78 -10.73 -11.95
CA HIS A 27 7.57 -11.84 -12.47
C HIS A 27 6.90 -13.19 -12.17
N TYR A 28 6.40 -13.38 -10.95
CA TYR A 28 5.63 -14.59 -10.60
C TYR A 28 4.39 -14.74 -11.46
N GLN A 29 3.60 -13.68 -11.62
CA GLN A 29 2.37 -13.71 -12.41
C GLN A 29 2.61 -14.03 -13.89
N ARG A 30 3.73 -13.56 -14.46
CA ARG A 30 4.07 -13.80 -15.85
C ARG A 30 4.65 -15.20 -16.10
N ASP A 31 5.60 -15.62 -15.26
CA ASP A 31 6.45 -16.77 -15.54
C ASP A 31 6.27 -17.90 -14.52
N ASN A 32 5.37 -17.74 -13.54
CA ASN A 32 5.18 -18.63 -12.41
C ASN A 32 6.49 -18.91 -11.61
N ALA A 33 7.39 -17.91 -11.62
CA ALA A 33 8.71 -18.02 -11.03
C ALA A 33 8.67 -17.83 -9.51
N SER A 34 8.84 -18.90 -8.75
CA SER A 34 8.76 -18.91 -7.27
C SER A 34 10.06 -18.52 -6.56
N SER A 35 11.16 -18.30 -7.28
CA SER A 35 12.51 -18.14 -6.73
C SER A 35 12.71 -16.98 -5.75
N HIS A 36 11.82 -15.97 -5.78
CA HIS A 36 11.94 -14.78 -4.95
C HIS A 36 10.72 -14.50 -4.05
N LEU A 37 9.81 -15.46 -3.92
CA LEU A 37 8.59 -15.27 -3.12
C LEU A 37 8.88 -15.06 -1.63
N ASP A 38 9.92 -15.67 -1.08
CA ASP A 38 10.35 -15.42 0.29
C ASP A 38 10.74 -13.96 0.51
N THR A 39 11.38 -13.33 -0.47
CA THR A 39 11.69 -11.89 -0.43
C THR A 39 10.43 -11.03 -0.49
N LEU A 40 9.49 -11.35 -1.39
CA LEU A 40 8.20 -10.69 -1.49
C LEU A 40 7.45 -10.71 -0.15
N PHE A 41 7.30 -11.91 0.43
CA PHE A 41 6.60 -12.07 1.69
C PHE A 41 7.32 -11.41 2.86
N THR A 42 8.66 -11.43 2.88
CA THR A 42 9.46 -10.72 3.90
C THR A 42 9.21 -9.21 3.83
N ILE A 43 9.21 -8.62 2.64
CA ILE A 43 8.92 -7.20 2.44
C ILE A 43 7.50 -6.88 2.92
N SER A 44 6.52 -7.69 2.54
CA SER A 44 5.12 -7.50 2.91
C SER A 44 4.90 -7.59 4.42
N ASP A 45 5.55 -8.54 5.07
CA ASP A 45 5.47 -8.70 6.52
C ASP A 45 6.12 -7.50 7.26
N GLN A 46 7.24 -6.97 6.75
CA GLN A 46 7.88 -5.77 7.28
C GLN A 46 7.03 -4.51 7.08
N LEU A 47 6.32 -4.38 5.95
CA LEU A 47 5.36 -3.30 5.73
C LEU A 47 4.23 -3.34 6.75
N ILE A 48 3.67 -4.52 7.04
CA ILE A 48 2.63 -4.67 8.07
C ILE A 48 3.15 -4.29 9.46
N ASP A 49 4.40 -4.64 9.79
CA ASP A 49 5.01 -4.27 11.07
C ASP A 49 5.16 -2.74 11.23
N LEU A 50 5.22 -2.00 10.11
CA LEU A 50 5.20 -0.53 10.11
C LEU A 50 3.78 0.07 10.23
N GLN A 51 2.73 -0.73 10.06
CA GLN A 51 1.33 -0.30 10.17
C GLN A 51 0.88 -0.27 11.64
N SER A 52 1.61 0.47 12.48
CA SER A 52 1.48 0.48 13.93
C SER A 52 1.03 1.83 14.53
N ASP A 53 0.65 2.79 13.68
CA ASP A 53 0.22 4.10 14.16
C ASP A 53 -1.18 4.02 14.82
N PRO A 54 -1.30 4.28 16.13
CA PRO A 54 -2.59 4.22 16.81
C PRO A 54 -3.51 5.41 16.47
N GLU A 55 -2.94 6.54 16.04
CA GLU A 55 -3.68 7.74 15.68
C GLU A 55 -4.27 7.62 14.26
N PHE A 56 -3.53 6.99 13.36
CA PHE A 56 -3.95 6.74 11.98
C PHE A 56 -3.80 5.26 11.64
N PRO A 57 -4.72 4.41 12.12
CA PRO A 57 -4.70 2.99 11.80
C PRO A 57 -4.71 2.77 10.28
N GLY A 58 -3.84 1.88 9.81
CA GLY A 58 -3.72 1.61 8.37
C GLY A 58 -2.62 2.38 7.65
N ARG A 59 -2.07 3.42 8.24
CA ARG A 59 -0.89 4.14 7.77
C ARG A 59 0.36 3.29 7.98
N PHE A 60 1.22 3.19 6.98
CA PHE A 60 2.43 2.36 7.07
C PHE A 60 3.63 3.06 7.68
N PHE A 61 3.59 4.37 7.82
CA PHE A 61 4.70 5.16 8.33
C PHE A 61 4.22 6.14 9.38
N THR A 62 5.01 6.32 10.42
CA THR A 62 4.76 7.32 11.45
C THR A 62 5.89 8.36 11.45
N ASP A 63 5.58 9.56 11.89
CA ASP A 63 6.58 10.62 12.10
C ASP A 63 7.54 10.28 13.25
N LYS A 64 7.21 9.27 14.06
CA LYS A 64 7.96 8.83 15.24
C LYS A 64 8.90 7.65 14.98
N GLY A 65 8.89 7.11 13.77
CA GLY A 65 9.70 5.95 13.38
C GLY A 65 11.09 6.31 12.90
N PRO A 66 11.86 5.31 12.43
CA PRO A 66 13.13 5.54 11.75
C PRO A 66 12.93 6.58 10.63
N ASN A 67 13.94 7.42 10.42
CA ASN A 67 13.84 8.58 9.54
C ASN A 67 13.78 8.19 8.05
N PHE A 68 12.64 7.64 7.62
CA PHE A 68 12.34 7.32 6.22
C PHE A 68 11.68 8.48 5.47
N GLY A 69 11.67 9.67 6.06
CA GLY A 69 10.94 10.84 5.59
C GLY A 69 9.47 10.80 5.97
N ASN A 70 8.75 11.87 5.66
CA ASN A 70 7.37 12.05 6.11
C ASN A 70 6.39 11.05 5.48
N PRO A 71 5.45 10.52 6.27
CA PRO A 71 4.34 9.72 5.75
C PRO A 71 3.56 10.50 4.70
N ASN A 72 3.11 9.79 3.67
CA ASN A 72 2.28 10.39 2.62
C ASN A 72 1.49 9.32 1.86
N VAL A 73 0.45 9.77 1.17
CA VAL A 73 -0.48 8.93 0.43
C VAL A 73 0.18 8.02 -0.62
N VAL A 74 1.26 8.48 -1.26
CA VAL A 74 1.97 7.68 -2.30
C VAL A 74 2.60 6.44 -1.68
N ARG A 75 3.22 6.59 -0.51
CA ARG A 75 3.84 5.47 0.22
C ARG A 75 2.80 4.50 0.74
N ASP A 76 1.72 5.01 1.31
CA ASP A 76 0.61 4.19 1.78
C ASP A 76 -0.03 3.41 0.63
N ALA A 77 -0.25 4.05 -0.52
CA ALA A 77 -0.79 3.40 -1.70
C ALA A 77 0.13 2.30 -2.26
N LEU A 78 1.43 2.58 -2.43
CA LEU A 78 2.39 1.59 -2.91
C LEU A 78 2.54 0.39 -1.97
N SER A 79 2.53 0.64 -0.64
CA SER A 79 2.56 -0.43 0.36
C SER A 79 1.28 -1.28 0.29
N THR A 80 0.12 -0.64 0.09
CA THR A 80 -1.15 -1.34 -0.08
C THR A 80 -1.17 -2.20 -1.33
N LEU A 81 -0.71 -1.68 -2.48
CA LEU A 81 -0.58 -2.45 -3.73
C LEU A 81 0.33 -3.67 -3.55
N THR A 82 1.43 -3.51 -2.81
CA THR A 82 2.34 -4.61 -2.48
C THR A 82 1.64 -5.71 -1.68
N LEU A 83 0.85 -5.34 -0.66
CA LEU A 83 0.08 -6.30 0.13
C LEU A 83 -1.01 -6.99 -0.70
N MET A 84 -1.67 -6.27 -1.63
CA MET A 84 -2.66 -6.85 -2.53
C MET A 84 -2.04 -7.87 -3.49
N ALA A 85 -0.89 -7.56 -4.09
CA ALA A 85 -0.16 -8.49 -4.94
C ALA A 85 0.30 -9.73 -4.15
N SER A 86 0.75 -9.54 -2.91
CA SER A 86 1.14 -10.65 -2.03
C SER A 86 -0.05 -11.49 -1.56
N LEU A 87 -1.22 -10.88 -1.36
CA LEU A 87 -2.47 -11.59 -1.06
C LEU A 87 -2.89 -12.50 -2.22
N ASP A 88 -2.82 -12.00 -3.46
CA ASP A 88 -3.11 -12.81 -4.64
C ASP A 88 -2.24 -14.07 -4.67
N ILE A 89 -0.93 -13.89 -4.54
CA ILE A 89 0.04 -15.00 -4.56
C ILE A 89 -0.17 -15.94 -3.37
N ALA A 90 -0.39 -15.41 -2.17
CA ALA A 90 -0.69 -16.23 -0.99
C ALA A 90 -2.00 -17.02 -1.17
N THR A 91 -2.96 -16.49 -1.94
CA THR A 91 -4.20 -17.18 -2.26
C THR A 91 -3.95 -18.31 -3.25
N ASP A 92 -3.19 -18.06 -4.30
CA ASP A 92 -2.83 -19.07 -5.30
C ASP A 92 -2.02 -20.23 -4.69
N LEU A 93 -1.18 -19.93 -3.69
CA LEU A 93 -0.39 -20.92 -2.93
C LEU A 93 -1.17 -21.60 -1.79
N GLY A 94 -2.40 -21.20 -1.50
CA GLY A 94 -3.20 -21.73 -0.39
C GLY A 94 -2.69 -21.34 1.01
N ASP A 95 -1.85 -20.31 1.14
CA ASP A 95 -1.31 -19.85 2.44
C ASP A 95 -2.36 -19.06 3.24
N ARG A 96 -3.21 -19.77 3.94
CA ARG A 96 -4.31 -19.19 4.74
C ARG A 96 -3.84 -18.23 5.83
N LYS A 97 -2.64 -18.45 6.38
CA LYS A 97 -2.10 -17.58 7.45
C LYS A 97 -1.76 -16.19 6.89
N ARG A 98 -1.04 -16.15 5.77
CA ARG A 98 -0.73 -14.88 5.09
C ARG A 98 -1.99 -14.22 4.54
N GLN A 99 -2.91 -14.95 3.94
CA GLN A 99 -4.18 -14.41 3.46
C GLN A 99 -4.92 -13.65 4.57
N LYS A 100 -5.10 -14.26 5.75
CA LYS A 100 -5.77 -13.60 6.89
C LYS A 100 -5.05 -12.34 7.34
N ARG A 101 -3.72 -12.41 7.45
CA ARG A 101 -2.89 -11.29 7.90
C ARG A 101 -2.94 -10.12 6.89
N TYR A 102 -2.78 -10.42 5.61
CA TYR A 102 -2.75 -9.41 4.55
C TYR A 102 -4.12 -8.77 4.35
N ARG A 103 -5.22 -9.55 4.34
CA ARG A 103 -6.58 -8.97 4.28
C ARG A 103 -6.81 -7.93 5.37
N LYS A 104 -6.47 -8.26 6.62
CA LYS A 104 -6.63 -7.31 7.73
C LYS A 104 -5.85 -6.02 7.50
N ALA A 105 -4.59 -6.12 7.07
CA ALA A 105 -3.74 -4.97 6.82
C ALA A 105 -4.23 -4.13 5.64
N ILE A 106 -4.71 -4.77 4.57
CA ILE A 106 -5.28 -4.09 3.40
C ILE A 106 -6.54 -3.31 3.79
N TRP A 107 -7.46 -3.89 4.55
CA TRP A 107 -8.67 -3.18 5.00
C TRP A 107 -8.33 -1.94 5.81
N LEU A 108 -7.39 -2.03 6.75
CA LEU A 108 -6.93 -0.86 7.51
C LEU A 108 -6.32 0.21 6.59
N ALA A 109 -5.54 -0.20 5.58
CA ALA A 109 -4.95 0.72 4.62
C ALA A 109 -6.00 1.39 3.73
N LEU A 110 -7.02 0.66 3.30
CA LEU A 110 -8.14 1.21 2.53
C LEU A 110 -8.92 2.25 3.33
N ASP A 111 -9.17 1.99 4.62
CA ASP A 111 -9.83 2.96 5.51
C ASP A 111 -8.98 4.23 5.67
N ASN A 112 -7.66 4.09 5.85
CA ASN A 112 -6.74 5.23 5.88
C ASN A 112 -6.78 6.03 4.57
N LEU A 113 -6.65 5.38 3.41
CA LEU A 113 -6.68 6.06 2.11
C LEU A 113 -8.03 6.74 1.86
N ARG A 114 -9.14 6.10 2.23
CA ARG A 114 -10.48 6.70 2.15
C ARG A 114 -10.60 7.95 3.02
N SER A 115 -10.00 7.97 4.21
CA SER A 115 -10.01 9.15 5.08
C SER A 115 -9.24 10.33 4.52
N LEU A 116 -8.32 10.09 3.56
CA LEU A 116 -7.60 11.13 2.83
C LEU A 116 -8.37 11.64 1.60
N GLN A 117 -9.47 10.98 1.20
CA GLN A 117 -10.21 11.35 0.01
C GLN A 117 -11.05 12.59 0.24
N TYR A 118 -11.03 13.49 -0.72
CA TYR A 118 -11.90 14.65 -0.75
C TYR A 118 -13.32 14.25 -1.14
N ASP A 119 -14.27 14.51 -0.27
CA ASP A 119 -15.70 14.40 -0.55
C ASP A 119 -16.32 15.73 -0.93
N HIS A 120 -17.60 15.70 -1.33
CA HIS A 120 -18.35 16.90 -1.72
C HIS A 120 -18.46 17.94 -0.60
N GLY A 121 -18.50 17.53 0.66
CA GLY A 121 -18.64 18.45 1.80
C GLY A 121 -17.37 19.26 2.06
N VAL A 122 -16.22 18.64 1.88
CA VAL A 122 -14.91 19.25 2.18
C VAL A 122 -14.45 20.20 1.07
N VAL A 123 -14.78 19.93 -0.19
CA VAL A 123 -14.29 20.72 -1.33
C VAL A 123 -15.04 22.01 -1.60
N THR A 124 -16.08 22.33 -0.84
CA THR A 124 -16.93 23.53 -1.07
C THR A 124 -16.16 24.84 -1.02
N SER A 125 -15.04 24.90 -0.33
CA SER A 125 -14.15 26.07 -0.22
C SER A 125 -13.13 26.19 -1.35
N PHE A 126 -13.06 25.24 -2.28
CA PHE A 126 -12.09 25.24 -3.37
C PHE A 126 -12.61 26.06 -4.56
N ASP A 127 -11.70 26.72 -5.28
CA ASP A 127 -12.05 27.47 -6.51
C ASP A 127 -12.73 26.59 -7.57
N GLN A 128 -12.36 25.32 -7.65
CA GLN A 128 -12.90 24.33 -8.58
C GLN A 128 -13.26 23.03 -7.86
N PRO A 129 -14.32 23.03 -7.04
CA PRO A 129 -14.66 21.92 -6.15
C PRO A 129 -14.77 20.57 -6.87
N MET A 130 -15.46 20.54 -7.99
CA MET A 130 -15.72 19.30 -8.73
C MET A 130 -14.45 18.63 -9.28
N LYS A 131 -13.34 19.36 -9.43
CA LYS A 131 -12.07 18.78 -9.85
C LYS A 131 -11.31 18.14 -8.70
N ALA A 132 -11.62 18.47 -7.46
CA ALA A 132 -10.98 17.93 -6.28
C ALA A 132 -11.71 16.71 -5.70
N VAL A 133 -13.03 16.57 -5.99
CA VAL A 133 -13.83 15.42 -5.50
C VAL A 133 -13.19 14.10 -5.96
N GLY A 134 -12.96 13.19 -5.01
CA GLY A 134 -12.34 11.90 -5.25
C GLY A 134 -10.81 11.91 -5.23
N ALA A 135 -10.17 13.08 -5.34
CA ALA A 135 -8.72 13.18 -5.16
C ALA A 135 -8.30 12.86 -3.72
N LEU A 136 -7.04 12.52 -3.53
CA LEU A 136 -6.47 12.21 -2.22
C LEU A 136 -5.57 13.35 -1.75
N ARG A 137 -5.74 13.76 -0.50
CA ARG A 137 -4.79 14.63 0.20
C ARG A 137 -3.44 13.96 0.31
N PHE A 138 -2.39 14.76 0.21
CA PHE A 138 -1.04 14.22 0.33
C PHE A 138 -0.75 13.64 1.72
N ARG A 139 -1.33 14.25 2.78
CA ARG A 139 -1.28 13.82 4.19
C ARG A 139 -2.54 14.26 4.92
N HIS A 140 -2.78 13.74 6.11
CA HIS A 140 -3.91 14.15 6.95
C HIS A 140 -3.89 15.65 7.31
N ASN A 141 -2.73 16.23 7.44
CA ASN A 141 -2.50 17.64 7.78
C ASN A 141 -1.93 18.47 6.61
N ASP A 142 -2.03 17.98 5.37
CA ASP A 142 -1.54 18.65 4.17
C ASP A 142 -2.54 18.46 3.05
N GLU A 143 -3.24 19.53 2.71
CA GLU A 143 -4.34 19.54 1.74
C GLU A 143 -3.86 19.49 0.28
N MET A 144 -2.55 19.43 0.05
CA MET A 144 -2.00 19.33 -1.29
C MET A 144 -2.52 18.09 -2.00
N ILE A 145 -2.94 18.25 -3.24
CA ILE A 145 -3.26 17.15 -4.15
C ILE A 145 -2.07 16.97 -5.10
N ARG A 146 -1.50 15.77 -5.11
CA ARG A 146 -0.41 15.43 -6.02
C ARG A 146 -0.88 14.39 -7.02
N LEU A 147 -0.45 14.54 -8.26
CA LEU A 147 -0.84 13.63 -9.34
C LEU A 147 -0.45 12.18 -9.04
N ASP A 148 0.76 11.94 -8.52
CA ASP A 148 1.23 10.60 -8.15
C ASP A 148 0.35 9.97 -7.03
N GLY A 149 -0.08 10.76 -6.05
CA GLY A 149 -1.01 10.30 -5.01
C GLY A 149 -2.37 9.90 -5.57
N VAL A 150 -2.90 10.67 -6.52
CA VAL A 150 -4.18 10.37 -7.19
C VAL A 150 -4.06 9.10 -8.03
N VAL A 151 -3.00 8.95 -8.82
CA VAL A 151 -2.78 7.79 -9.70
C VAL A 151 -2.65 6.50 -8.88
N PHE A 152 -1.76 6.46 -7.88
CA PHE A 152 -1.60 5.25 -7.06
C PHE A 152 -2.81 4.97 -6.17
N GLY A 153 -3.50 6.01 -5.70
CA GLY A 153 -4.74 5.84 -4.95
C GLY A 153 -5.85 5.22 -5.81
N ALA A 154 -6.03 5.69 -7.05
CA ALA A 154 -6.98 5.11 -7.99
C ALA A 154 -6.67 3.64 -8.28
N GLU A 155 -5.41 3.31 -8.53
CA GLU A 155 -4.94 1.92 -8.72
C GLU A 155 -5.29 1.03 -7.52
N VAL A 156 -5.08 1.53 -6.27
CA VAL A 156 -5.45 0.79 -5.06
C VAL A 156 -6.94 0.50 -5.02
N PHE A 157 -7.80 1.50 -5.25
CA PHE A 157 -9.25 1.30 -5.18
C PHE A 157 -9.77 0.39 -6.29
N GLU A 158 -9.24 0.51 -7.51
CA GLU A 158 -9.55 -0.40 -8.62
C GLU A 158 -9.16 -1.83 -8.27
N ARG A 159 -7.93 -2.05 -7.81
CA ARG A 159 -7.46 -3.37 -7.42
C ARG A 159 -8.25 -3.96 -6.26
N ALA A 160 -8.63 -3.15 -5.27
CA ALA A 160 -9.50 -3.57 -4.17
C ALA A 160 -10.85 -4.06 -4.68
N ALA A 161 -11.49 -3.32 -5.60
CA ALA A 161 -12.75 -3.71 -6.18
C ALA A 161 -12.66 -5.07 -6.89
N ILE A 162 -11.60 -5.30 -7.67
CA ILE A 162 -11.34 -6.59 -8.34
C ILE A 162 -11.16 -7.72 -7.30
N LEU A 163 -10.40 -7.50 -6.24
CA LEU A 163 -10.19 -8.50 -5.19
C LEU A 163 -11.47 -8.84 -4.45
N ILE A 164 -12.33 -7.85 -4.17
CA ILE A 164 -13.64 -8.05 -3.54
C ILE A 164 -14.56 -8.85 -4.48
N GLN A 165 -14.65 -8.49 -5.75
CA GLN A 165 -15.47 -9.21 -6.74
C GLN A 165 -15.05 -10.67 -6.89
N ASN A 166 -13.76 -10.96 -6.76
CA ASN A 166 -13.22 -12.32 -6.84
C ASN A 166 -13.25 -13.08 -5.49
N GLY A 167 -13.81 -12.50 -4.43
CA GLY A 167 -13.87 -13.11 -3.10
C GLY A 167 -12.49 -13.29 -2.44
N ARG A 168 -11.48 -12.54 -2.87
CA ARG A 168 -10.11 -12.60 -2.33
C ARG A 168 -9.89 -11.63 -1.18
N LEU A 169 -10.66 -10.53 -1.12
CA LEU A 169 -10.61 -9.50 -0.06
C LEU A 169 -11.99 -9.39 0.71
#